data_ebd83e599fff503fc1c6927d43227b5a
#
_entry.id   ebd83e599fff503fc1c6927d43227b5a
#
_cell.length_a   1.000
_cell.length_b   1.000
_cell.length_c   1.000
_cell.angle_alpha   90.00
_cell.angle_beta   90.00
_cell.angle_gamma   90.00
#
_symmetry.space_group_name_H-M   'P 1'
#
loop_
_entity.id
_entity.type
_entity.pdbx_description
1 polymer ?
#
loop_
_entity_poly.entity_id
_entity_poly.type
_entity_poly.pdbx_seq_one_letter_code
_entity_poly.pdbx_strand_id
1 'polypeptide(L)'
;MSAVAPHSQKQEKPLPPARADVGEPLRGPVAIVGGGGMLARAFLEQLGERRVEARAFGRAEVDITSPESVAALKSYPTIINGAAWTNVDGAEADEEGATRLNATAVGVLADFCCGSGATLVHFGTDYVFSGNATEPYALDAPIAPVNAYGRSKAAGEEVLREQIQRGLKVLYARTSWLYAPWGKNFVRTIAAASATRPELRVVNDQRGRPTSSIALARATLAMLDRGALGVTHLTDGGECTWFDLAAAIVQDLGRPCRVVPCASSEFPRPAARPAYSVLDLSNAQSLIGDLPDWRVTLRETLQRLEA
;
A
#
# COMPACT_ATOMS: atom_id res chain seq x y z
N MET A 1 -11.30 36.18 -31.48
CA MET A 1 -11.72 35.15 -30.51
C MET A 1 -11.22 33.84 -31.03
N SER A 2 -10.04 33.41 -30.57
CA SER A 2 -9.42 32.18 -31.00
C SER A 2 -9.87 31.07 -30.06
N ALA A 3 -10.58 30.07 -30.57
CA ALA A 3 -11.04 28.91 -29.80
C ALA A 3 -9.85 28.01 -29.50
N VAL A 4 -9.53 27.84 -28.21
CA VAL A 4 -8.55 26.85 -27.73
C VAL A 4 -9.21 25.49 -27.93
N ALA A 5 -8.60 24.65 -28.77
CA ALA A 5 -9.03 23.27 -28.97
C ALA A 5 -8.89 22.47 -27.66
N PRO A 6 -9.83 21.57 -27.33
CA PRO A 6 -9.71 20.73 -26.14
C PRO A 6 -8.52 19.78 -26.33
N HIS A 7 -7.61 19.76 -25.34
CA HIS A 7 -6.57 18.75 -25.24
C HIS A 7 -7.21 17.37 -25.28
N SER A 8 -6.91 16.60 -26.33
CA SER A 8 -7.27 15.20 -26.38
C SER A 8 -6.58 14.49 -25.22
N GLN A 9 -7.34 14.06 -24.22
CA GLN A 9 -6.89 13.12 -23.21
C GLN A 9 -6.50 11.84 -23.96
N LYS A 10 -5.18 11.60 -24.11
CA LYS A 10 -4.69 10.28 -24.52
C LYS A 10 -5.23 9.30 -23.47
N GLN A 11 -6.08 8.38 -23.88
CA GLN A 11 -6.45 7.24 -23.04
C GLN A 11 -5.17 6.44 -22.77
N GLU A 12 -4.60 6.66 -21.58
CA GLU A 12 -3.42 5.95 -21.14
C GLU A 12 -3.79 4.49 -20.91
N LYS A 13 -3.03 3.58 -21.54
CA LYS A 13 -3.24 2.15 -21.32
C LYS A 13 -2.99 1.81 -19.85
N PRO A 14 -3.88 1.05 -19.20
CA PRO A 14 -3.64 0.60 -17.82
C PRO A 14 -2.36 -0.22 -17.73
N LEU A 15 -1.77 -0.26 -16.53
CA LEU A 15 -0.66 -1.18 -16.25
C LEU A 15 -1.11 -2.63 -16.53
N PRO A 16 -0.24 -3.47 -17.07
CA PRO A 16 -0.58 -4.88 -17.32
C PRO A 16 -0.88 -5.58 -15.98
N PRO A 17 -1.97 -6.38 -15.90
CA PRO A 17 -2.27 -7.16 -14.71
C PRO A 17 -1.12 -8.11 -14.37
N ALA A 18 -0.90 -8.39 -13.09
CA ALA A 18 0.11 -9.34 -12.66
C ALA A 18 -0.20 -10.74 -13.20
N ARG A 19 0.84 -11.42 -13.66
CA ARG A 19 0.77 -12.79 -14.20
C ARG A 19 1.88 -13.61 -13.57
N ALA A 20 1.60 -14.88 -13.27
CA ALA A 20 2.62 -15.85 -12.84
C ALA A 20 3.58 -16.17 -13.99
N ASP A 21 4.75 -16.68 -13.62
CA ASP A 21 5.79 -17.21 -14.54
C ASP A 21 6.31 -16.19 -15.58
N VAL A 22 6.11 -14.88 -15.31
CA VAL A 22 6.64 -13.78 -16.15
C VAL A 22 8.04 -13.38 -15.69
N GLY A 23 8.30 -13.43 -14.38
CA GLY A 23 9.59 -13.18 -13.75
C GLY A 23 10.20 -14.45 -13.18
N GLU A 24 11.38 -14.31 -12.57
CA GLU A 24 11.99 -15.38 -11.81
C GLU A 24 11.34 -15.48 -10.42
N PRO A 25 11.20 -16.70 -9.84
CA PRO A 25 10.81 -16.86 -8.44
C PRO A 25 11.74 -16.10 -7.50
N LEU A 26 11.22 -15.78 -6.30
CA LEU A 26 11.97 -15.04 -5.30
C LEU A 26 13.34 -15.65 -5.03
N ARG A 27 14.38 -14.84 -5.20
CA ARG A 27 15.76 -15.18 -4.85
C ARG A 27 16.31 -14.12 -3.91
N GLY A 28 17.00 -14.56 -2.86
CA GLY A 28 17.77 -13.67 -1.99
C GLY A 28 19.18 -13.38 -2.55
N PRO A 29 19.87 -12.39 -1.98
CA PRO A 29 19.39 -11.55 -0.88
C PRO A 29 18.33 -10.52 -1.31
N VAL A 30 17.46 -10.12 -0.38
CA VAL A 30 16.41 -9.13 -0.61
C VAL A 30 16.75 -7.82 0.08
N ALA A 31 16.74 -6.72 -0.66
CA ALA A 31 16.82 -5.37 -0.08
C ALA A 31 15.43 -4.82 0.20
N ILE A 32 15.25 -4.19 1.37
CA ILE A 32 14.00 -3.52 1.75
C ILE A 32 14.34 -2.06 2.03
N VAL A 33 13.92 -1.13 1.20
CA VAL A 33 14.10 0.31 1.46
C VAL A 33 12.91 0.87 2.22
N GLY A 34 13.13 1.92 3.03
CA GLY A 34 12.15 2.38 4.00
C GLY A 34 12.15 1.56 5.29
N GLY A 35 13.34 1.11 5.74
CA GLY A 35 13.56 0.14 6.82
C GLY A 35 12.94 0.47 8.17
N GLY A 36 12.62 1.73 8.45
CA GLY A 36 11.90 2.14 9.68
C GLY A 36 10.39 1.95 9.61
N GLY A 37 9.83 1.54 8.47
CA GLY A 37 8.38 1.43 8.24
C GLY A 37 7.75 0.14 8.77
N MET A 38 6.41 0.17 8.95
CA MET A 38 5.65 -1.01 9.38
C MET A 38 5.83 -2.20 8.44
N LEU A 39 5.80 -1.93 7.13
CA LEU A 39 5.89 -2.96 6.11
C LEU A 39 7.28 -3.58 6.03
N ALA A 40 8.34 -2.77 6.19
CA ALA A 40 9.71 -3.28 6.20
C ALA A 40 9.94 -4.31 7.30
N ARG A 41 9.43 -4.05 8.52
CA ARG A 41 9.50 -5.00 9.63
C ARG A 41 8.72 -6.28 9.34
N ALA A 42 7.53 -6.18 8.71
CA ALA A 42 6.74 -7.34 8.33
C ALA A 42 7.48 -8.22 7.32
N PHE A 43 8.13 -7.62 6.30
CA PHE A 43 8.94 -8.36 5.35
C PHE A 43 10.15 -9.02 5.98
N LEU A 44 10.88 -8.33 6.86
CA LEU A 44 12.02 -8.94 7.56
C LEU A 44 11.60 -10.18 8.36
N GLU A 45 10.46 -10.11 9.06
CA GLU A 45 9.91 -11.22 9.81
C GLU A 45 9.57 -12.39 8.88
N GLN A 46 8.82 -12.13 7.80
CA GLN A 46 8.38 -13.18 6.88
C GLN A 46 9.52 -13.80 6.06
N LEU A 47 10.53 -13.01 5.67
CA LEU A 47 11.72 -13.51 5.00
C LEU A 47 12.60 -14.33 5.96
N GLY A 48 12.70 -13.90 7.23
CA GLY A 48 13.38 -14.65 8.28
C GLY A 48 12.77 -16.03 8.54
N GLU A 49 11.44 -16.13 8.62
CA GLU A 49 10.71 -17.41 8.74
C GLU A 49 11.01 -18.34 7.56
N ARG A 50 11.18 -17.80 6.35
CA ARG A 50 11.53 -18.52 5.12
C ARG A 50 13.02 -18.80 4.96
N ARG A 51 13.86 -18.31 5.88
CA ARG A 51 15.33 -18.37 5.80
C ARG A 51 15.91 -17.75 4.53
N VAL A 52 15.25 -16.71 4.02
CA VAL A 52 15.74 -15.89 2.91
C VAL A 52 16.53 -14.72 3.47
N GLU A 53 17.77 -14.56 3.01
CA GLU A 53 18.61 -13.44 3.41
C GLU A 53 17.96 -12.12 2.99
N ALA A 54 17.82 -11.18 3.95
CA ALA A 54 17.22 -9.89 3.71
C ALA A 54 17.85 -8.80 4.58
N ARG A 55 17.93 -7.58 4.04
CA ARG A 55 18.38 -6.41 4.77
C ARG A 55 17.44 -5.23 4.55
N ALA A 56 17.02 -4.58 5.64
CA ALA A 56 16.30 -3.33 5.58
C ALA A 56 17.26 -2.13 5.68
N PHE A 57 17.03 -1.14 4.83
CA PHE A 57 17.81 0.08 4.74
C PHE A 57 16.95 1.28 5.17
N GLY A 58 17.43 2.02 6.17
CA GLY A 58 16.86 3.31 6.53
C GLY A 58 17.28 4.40 5.53
N ARG A 59 16.63 5.57 5.61
CA ARG A 59 16.93 6.70 4.71
C ARG A 59 18.40 7.16 4.78
N ALA A 60 19.03 7.08 5.95
CA ALA A 60 20.44 7.45 6.12
C ALA A 60 21.41 6.48 5.41
N GLU A 61 20.99 5.25 5.14
CA GLU A 61 21.79 4.25 4.45
C GLU A 61 21.50 4.23 2.94
N VAL A 62 20.22 4.33 2.57
CA VAL A 62 19.77 4.41 1.18
C VAL A 62 18.66 5.46 1.07
N ASP A 63 19.00 6.62 0.52
CA ASP A 63 18.04 7.65 0.12
C ASP A 63 17.57 7.38 -1.32
N ILE A 64 16.32 6.94 -1.47
CA ILE A 64 15.75 6.61 -2.78
C ILE A 64 15.60 7.83 -3.72
N THR A 65 15.81 9.05 -3.22
CA THR A 65 15.82 10.26 -4.05
C THR A 65 17.16 10.51 -4.74
N SER A 66 18.24 9.77 -4.34
CA SER A 66 19.60 9.91 -4.88
C SER A 66 20.00 8.69 -5.70
N PRO A 67 20.28 8.84 -7.02
CA PRO A 67 20.82 7.76 -7.85
C PRO A 67 22.11 7.14 -7.28
N GLU A 68 22.98 7.96 -6.71
CA GLU A 68 24.25 7.52 -6.11
C GLU A 68 23.99 6.64 -4.89
N SER A 69 22.98 7.00 -4.08
CA SER A 69 22.64 6.25 -2.87
C SER A 69 22.01 4.87 -3.21
N VAL A 70 21.14 4.80 -4.20
CA VAL A 70 20.52 3.52 -4.61
C VAL A 70 21.50 2.55 -5.25
N ALA A 71 22.68 3.01 -5.72
CA ALA A 71 23.73 2.14 -6.21
C ALA A 71 24.27 1.15 -5.16
N ALA A 72 24.06 1.42 -3.86
CA ALA A 72 24.36 0.48 -2.79
C ALA A 72 23.53 -0.82 -2.87
N LEU A 73 22.44 -0.82 -3.64
CA LEU A 73 21.55 -1.97 -3.79
C LEU A 73 21.98 -2.95 -4.90
N LYS A 74 23.14 -2.74 -5.53
CA LYS A 74 23.60 -3.49 -6.73
C LYS A 74 23.73 -5.02 -6.56
N SER A 75 23.89 -5.51 -5.32
CA SER A 75 24.01 -6.94 -5.03
C SER A 75 22.68 -7.63 -4.72
N TYR A 76 21.57 -6.90 -4.78
CA TYR A 76 20.24 -7.42 -4.45
C TYR A 76 19.42 -7.67 -5.70
N PRO A 77 19.10 -8.95 -6.05
CA PRO A 77 18.26 -9.27 -7.21
C PRO A 77 16.79 -8.92 -7.00
N THR A 78 16.35 -8.69 -5.74
CA THR A 78 14.99 -8.28 -5.40
C THR A 78 15.05 -7.08 -4.46
N ILE A 79 14.32 -6.02 -4.83
CA ILE A 79 14.24 -4.78 -4.06
C ILE A 79 12.77 -4.52 -3.71
N ILE A 80 12.47 -4.44 -2.41
CA ILE A 80 11.14 -4.12 -1.89
C ILE A 80 11.13 -2.67 -1.45
N ASN A 81 10.34 -1.83 -2.11
CA ASN A 81 10.20 -0.43 -1.75
C ASN A 81 9.04 -0.21 -0.79
N GLY A 82 9.34 -0.08 0.51
CA GLY A 82 8.43 0.35 1.57
C GLY A 82 8.53 1.86 1.89
N ALA A 83 9.42 2.61 1.22
CA ALA A 83 9.54 4.04 1.42
C ALA A 83 8.45 4.80 0.65
N ALA A 84 7.71 5.67 1.34
CA ALA A 84 6.67 6.50 0.75
C ALA A 84 6.32 7.68 1.67
N TRP A 85 5.79 8.75 1.10
CA TRP A 85 5.02 9.73 1.83
C TRP A 85 3.62 9.15 2.11
N THR A 86 3.30 8.95 3.39
CA THR A 86 2.02 8.31 3.81
C THR A 86 1.12 9.23 4.63
N ASN A 87 1.56 10.46 4.93
CA ASN A 87 0.75 11.45 5.61
C ASN A 87 -0.22 12.09 4.62
N VAL A 88 -1.45 11.55 4.57
CA VAL A 88 -2.50 11.99 3.63
C VAL A 88 -2.86 13.45 3.80
N ASP A 89 -3.07 13.92 5.05
CA ASP A 89 -3.40 15.32 5.33
C ASP A 89 -2.20 16.24 5.08
N GLY A 90 -0.99 15.78 5.39
CA GLY A 90 0.23 16.55 5.12
C GLY A 90 0.54 16.71 3.63
N ALA A 91 0.05 15.81 2.78
CA ALA A 91 0.22 15.94 1.33
C ALA A 91 -0.57 17.13 0.75
N GLU A 92 -1.70 17.52 1.37
CA GLU A 92 -2.44 18.73 0.94
C GLU A 92 -1.64 20.02 1.19
N ALA A 93 -0.76 20.01 2.19
CA ALA A 93 0.09 21.14 2.52
C ALA A 93 1.43 21.14 1.73
N ASP A 94 1.89 19.95 1.28
CA ASP A 94 3.14 19.79 0.54
C ASP A 94 3.00 18.68 -0.52
N GLU A 95 2.21 18.98 -1.55
CA GLU A 95 1.98 18.04 -2.67
C GLU A 95 3.25 17.80 -3.48
N GLU A 96 4.12 18.82 -3.60
CA GLU A 96 5.40 18.68 -4.28
C GLU A 96 6.33 17.69 -3.54
N GLY A 97 6.44 17.83 -2.21
CA GLY A 97 7.20 16.89 -1.38
C GLY A 97 6.66 15.46 -1.43
N ALA A 98 5.33 15.32 -1.41
CA ALA A 98 4.68 14.02 -1.58
C ALA A 98 4.97 13.42 -2.95
N THR A 99 4.87 14.20 -4.05
CA THR A 99 5.15 13.77 -5.42
C THR A 99 6.63 13.42 -5.59
N ARG A 100 7.53 14.21 -5.04
CA ARG A 100 8.97 13.91 -5.08
C ARG A 100 9.28 12.54 -4.50
N LEU A 101 8.64 12.16 -3.38
CA LEU A 101 8.91 10.87 -2.74
C LEU A 101 8.10 9.72 -3.39
N ASN A 102 6.83 9.96 -3.74
CA ASN A 102 5.92 8.93 -4.24
C ASN A 102 6.00 8.70 -5.76
N ALA A 103 6.63 9.60 -6.51
CA ALA A 103 6.78 9.48 -7.96
C ALA A 103 8.25 9.63 -8.40
N THR A 104 8.90 10.78 -8.18
CA THR A 104 10.27 11.01 -8.67
C THR A 104 11.25 9.99 -8.10
N ALA A 105 11.23 9.74 -6.79
CA ALA A 105 12.10 8.76 -6.15
C ALA A 105 11.79 7.31 -6.59
N VAL A 106 10.53 7.01 -6.92
CA VAL A 106 10.14 5.72 -7.51
C VAL A 106 10.80 5.55 -8.88
N GLY A 107 10.88 6.63 -9.68
CA GLY A 107 11.60 6.64 -10.96
C GLY A 107 13.08 6.32 -10.81
N VAL A 108 13.74 6.90 -9.80
CA VAL A 108 15.17 6.62 -9.50
C VAL A 108 15.39 5.13 -9.22
N LEU A 109 14.53 4.52 -8.37
CA LEU A 109 14.60 3.09 -8.09
C LEU A 109 14.30 2.24 -9.33
N ALA A 110 13.31 2.63 -10.11
CA ALA A 110 12.92 1.92 -11.33
C ALA A 110 14.03 1.94 -12.39
N ASP A 111 14.66 3.10 -12.62
CA ASP A 111 15.82 3.23 -13.52
C ASP A 111 16.99 2.34 -13.04
N PHE A 112 17.27 2.33 -11.74
CA PHE A 112 18.28 1.45 -11.17
C PHE A 112 17.95 -0.03 -11.40
N CYS A 113 16.69 -0.45 -11.16
CA CYS A 113 16.25 -1.83 -11.36
C CYS A 113 16.30 -2.22 -12.86
N CYS A 114 15.95 -1.32 -13.77
CA CYS A 114 16.12 -1.55 -15.21
C CYS A 114 17.59 -1.82 -15.56
N GLY A 115 18.51 -1.01 -15.04
CA GLY A 115 19.94 -1.12 -15.34
C GLY A 115 20.60 -2.34 -14.71
N SER A 116 20.17 -2.75 -13.49
CA SER A 116 20.74 -3.90 -12.76
C SER A 116 20.06 -5.23 -13.05
N GLY A 117 18.86 -5.22 -13.68
CA GLY A 117 18.02 -6.40 -13.89
C GLY A 117 17.30 -6.89 -12.63
N ALA A 118 17.35 -6.14 -11.52
CA ALA A 118 16.65 -6.47 -10.28
C ALA A 118 15.13 -6.39 -10.43
N THR A 119 14.42 -7.24 -9.70
CA THR A 119 12.96 -7.16 -9.58
C THR A 119 12.59 -6.11 -8.53
N LEU A 120 11.77 -5.14 -8.90
CA LEU A 120 11.19 -4.16 -8.00
C LEU A 120 9.84 -4.63 -7.47
N VAL A 121 9.64 -4.57 -6.15
CA VAL A 121 8.31 -4.65 -5.53
C VAL A 121 7.95 -3.26 -5.03
N HIS A 122 6.80 -2.73 -5.48
CA HIS A 122 6.35 -1.40 -5.05
C HIS A 122 4.87 -1.41 -4.66
N PHE A 123 4.52 -0.56 -3.68
CA PHE A 123 3.17 -0.50 -3.13
C PHE A 123 2.45 0.79 -3.52
N GLY A 124 1.28 0.62 -4.13
CA GLY A 124 0.32 1.66 -4.44
C GLY A 124 -0.71 1.84 -3.33
N THR A 125 -1.80 2.51 -3.68
CA THR A 125 -2.91 2.81 -2.77
C THR A 125 -4.26 2.75 -3.50
N ASP A 126 -5.31 2.44 -2.76
CA ASP A 126 -6.70 2.58 -3.13
C ASP A 126 -7.11 4.05 -3.40
N TYR A 127 -6.37 5.02 -2.85
CA TYR A 127 -6.63 6.47 -3.02
C TYR A 127 -6.32 6.99 -4.43
N VAL A 128 -5.87 6.15 -5.35
CA VAL A 128 -5.76 6.51 -6.77
C VAL A 128 -7.13 6.55 -7.47
N PHE A 129 -8.17 6.01 -6.84
CA PHE A 129 -9.52 5.97 -7.38
C PHE A 129 -10.42 7.11 -6.89
N SER A 130 -11.54 7.34 -7.58
CA SER A 130 -12.46 8.46 -7.32
C SER A 130 -13.21 8.38 -5.98
N GLY A 131 -13.34 7.18 -5.40
CA GLY A 131 -14.00 6.99 -4.11
C GLY A 131 -15.53 6.97 -4.14
N ASN A 132 -16.17 6.93 -5.31
CA ASN A 132 -17.62 7.00 -5.48
C ASN A 132 -18.23 5.74 -6.15
N ALA A 133 -17.47 4.65 -6.27
CA ALA A 133 -17.97 3.39 -6.78
C ALA A 133 -18.94 2.72 -5.78
N THR A 134 -19.74 1.78 -6.28
CA THR A 134 -20.66 0.95 -5.50
C THR A 134 -20.27 -0.53 -5.53
N GLU A 135 -19.24 -0.85 -6.31
CA GLU A 135 -18.66 -2.19 -6.45
C GLU A 135 -17.14 -2.09 -6.34
N PRO A 136 -16.42 -3.18 -6.00
CA PRO A 136 -14.97 -3.17 -5.89
C PRO A 136 -14.29 -2.67 -7.15
N TYR A 137 -13.30 -1.79 -7.00
CA TYR A 137 -12.52 -1.25 -8.10
C TYR A 137 -11.73 -2.34 -8.81
N ALA A 138 -11.97 -2.52 -10.10
CA ALA A 138 -11.19 -3.41 -10.96
C ALA A 138 -9.77 -2.86 -11.19
N LEU A 139 -8.84 -3.71 -11.63
CA LEU A 139 -7.45 -3.31 -11.87
C LEU A 139 -7.31 -2.19 -12.92
N ASP A 140 -8.17 -2.20 -13.92
CA ASP A 140 -8.23 -1.25 -15.03
C ASP A 140 -9.21 -0.10 -14.82
N ALA A 141 -9.79 0.02 -13.61
CA ALA A 141 -10.66 1.14 -13.27
C ALA A 141 -9.92 2.47 -13.47
N PRO A 142 -10.64 3.52 -13.94
CA PRO A 142 -10.03 4.83 -14.20
C PRO A 142 -9.36 5.42 -12.94
N ILE A 143 -8.14 5.89 -13.07
CA ILE A 143 -7.40 6.62 -12.04
C ILE A 143 -7.99 8.03 -11.95
N ALA A 144 -8.53 8.39 -10.79
CA ALA A 144 -9.19 9.67 -10.54
C ALA A 144 -9.06 10.09 -9.06
N PRO A 145 -7.85 10.34 -8.56
CA PRO A 145 -7.61 10.61 -7.15
C PRO A 145 -8.25 11.91 -6.68
N VAL A 146 -8.85 11.90 -5.48
CA VAL A 146 -9.59 13.02 -4.91
C VAL A 146 -8.77 13.91 -3.96
N ASN A 147 -7.52 13.53 -3.67
CA ASN A 147 -6.63 14.25 -2.76
C ASN A 147 -5.17 14.23 -3.25
N ALA A 148 -4.34 15.11 -2.69
CA ALA A 148 -2.93 15.28 -3.07
C ALA A 148 -2.10 14.00 -2.87
N TYR A 149 -2.34 13.25 -1.80
CA TYR A 149 -1.69 11.96 -1.59
C TYR A 149 -2.01 10.98 -2.72
N GLY A 150 -3.29 10.82 -3.07
CA GLY A 150 -3.72 9.96 -4.17
C GLY A 150 -3.09 10.40 -5.51
N ARG A 151 -3.04 11.70 -5.79
CA ARG A 151 -2.39 12.25 -6.99
C ARG A 151 -0.89 11.93 -7.01
N SER A 152 -0.18 12.09 -5.89
CA SER A 152 1.25 11.77 -5.80
C SER A 152 1.53 10.28 -6.03
N LYS A 153 0.66 9.39 -5.55
CA LYS A 153 0.76 7.93 -5.76
C LYS A 153 0.40 7.55 -7.19
N ALA A 154 -0.61 8.18 -7.79
CA ALA A 154 -0.96 7.99 -9.19
C ALA A 154 0.17 8.42 -10.14
N ALA A 155 0.85 9.54 -9.84
CA ALA A 155 2.03 9.95 -10.58
C ALA A 155 3.17 8.92 -10.52
N GLY A 156 3.36 8.27 -9.38
CA GLY A 156 4.32 7.16 -9.24
C GLY A 156 3.93 5.93 -10.06
N GLU A 157 2.64 5.63 -10.17
CA GLU A 157 2.14 4.56 -11.02
C GLU A 157 2.38 4.85 -12.50
N GLU A 158 2.25 6.11 -12.93
CA GLU A 158 2.59 6.53 -14.30
C GLU A 158 4.06 6.32 -14.62
N VAL A 159 4.95 6.73 -13.71
CA VAL A 159 6.40 6.49 -13.84
C VAL A 159 6.70 5.00 -14.02
N LEU A 160 6.07 4.12 -13.22
CA LEU A 160 6.25 2.67 -13.35
C LEU A 160 5.74 2.16 -14.71
N ARG A 161 4.64 2.71 -15.23
CA ARG A 161 4.10 2.35 -16.55
C ARG A 161 5.11 2.61 -17.67
N GLU A 162 5.76 3.76 -17.65
CA GLU A 162 6.82 4.10 -18.60
C GLU A 162 8.03 3.17 -18.48
N GLN A 163 8.43 2.87 -17.23
CA GLN A 163 9.58 2.01 -16.98
C GLN A 163 9.35 0.54 -17.35
N ILE A 164 8.13 0.03 -17.24
CA ILE A 164 7.77 -1.32 -17.72
C ILE A 164 8.01 -1.44 -19.23
N GLN A 165 7.71 -0.39 -20.02
CA GLN A 165 7.99 -0.36 -21.44
C GLN A 165 9.50 -0.39 -21.75
N ARG A 166 10.34 0.04 -20.81
CA ARG A 166 11.81 -0.01 -20.88
C ARG A 166 12.41 -1.31 -20.30
N GLY A 167 11.56 -2.27 -19.91
CA GLY A 167 11.98 -3.59 -19.43
C GLY A 167 12.05 -3.73 -17.90
N LEU A 168 11.48 -2.80 -17.11
CA LEU A 168 11.39 -2.94 -15.67
C LEU A 168 10.62 -4.20 -15.30
N LYS A 169 11.25 -5.04 -14.47
CA LYS A 169 10.59 -6.16 -13.80
C LYS A 169 9.97 -5.65 -12.51
N VAL A 170 8.67 -5.49 -12.44
CA VAL A 170 7.99 -4.96 -11.24
C VAL A 170 6.75 -5.76 -10.87
N LEU A 171 6.62 -6.06 -9.57
CA LEU A 171 5.35 -6.40 -8.93
C LEU A 171 4.83 -5.15 -8.23
N TYR A 172 3.77 -4.56 -8.77
CA TYR A 172 3.13 -3.36 -8.22
C TYR A 172 1.80 -3.72 -7.57
N ALA A 173 1.73 -3.58 -6.24
CA ALA A 173 0.55 -3.93 -5.45
C ALA A 173 -0.16 -2.69 -4.93
N ARG A 174 -1.39 -2.39 -5.42
CA ARG A 174 -2.26 -1.43 -4.75
C ARG A 174 -2.83 -2.08 -3.49
N THR A 175 -2.72 -1.37 -2.38
CA THR A 175 -3.17 -1.84 -1.06
C THR A 175 -3.94 -0.74 -0.33
N SER A 176 -4.52 -1.05 0.83
CA SER A 176 -5.33 -0.10 1.59
C SER A 176 -5.23 -0.34 3.10
N TRP A 177 -5.44 0.71 3.89
CA TRP A 177 -5.67 0.69 5.34
C TRP A 177 -4.69 -0.18 6.13
N LEU A 178 -3.38 -0.01 5.86
CA LEU A 178 -2.33 -0.83 6.47
C LEU A 178 -2.26 -0.66 7.98
N TYR A 179 -2.16 -1.78 8.68
CA TYR A 179 -1.90 -1.82 10.11
C TYR A 179 -0.89 -2.93 10.46
N ALA A 180 -0.34 -2.84 11.67
CA ALA A 180 0.59 -3.82 12.23
C ALA A 180 0.52 -3.78 13.77
N PRO A 181 1.04 -4.79 14.48
CA PRO A 181 1.18 -4.72 15.94
C PRO A 181 2.23 -3.69 16.40
N TRP A 182 2.93 -3.06 15.49
CA TRP A 182 3.94 -2.01 15.72
C TRP A 182 3.67 -0.77 14.87
N GLY A 183 4.42 0.30 15.15
CA GLY A 183 4.30 1.57 14.42
C GLY A 183 3.01 2.31 14.75
N LYS A 184 2.84 3.48 14.14
CA LYS A 184 1.63 4.30 14.30
C LYS A 184 0.58 3.88 13.26
N ASN A 185 -0.57 3.36 13.70
CA ASN A 185 -1.67 2.98 12.83
C ASN A 185 -3.03 3.04 13.56
N PHE A 186 -4.11 2.87 12.81
CA PHE A 186 -5.47 2.99 13.34
C PHE A 186 -5.78 1.93 14.41
N VAL A 187 -5.40 0.67 14.19
CA VAL A 187 -5.68 -0.43 15.13
C VAL A 187 -5.06 -0.14 16.51
N ARG A 188 -3.79 0.26 16.53
CA ARG A 188 -3.12 0.64 17.79
C ARG A 188 -3.71 1.89 18.43
N THR A 189 -4.15 2.85 17.61
CA THR A 189 -4.78 4.07 18.11
C THR A 189 -6.11 3.75 18.81
N ILE A 190 -6.96 2.91 18.21
CA ILE A 190 -8.23 2.51 18.81
C ILE A 190 -7.99 1.62 20.03
N ALA A 191 -7.07 0.66 19.97
CA ALA A 191 -6.72 -0.19 21.11
C ALA A 191 -6.28 0.63 22.35
N ALA A 192 -5.43 1.64 22.15
CA ALA A 192 -4.99 2.52 23.22
C ALA A 192 -6.12 3.43 23.74
N ALA A 193 -6.90 4.04 22.84
CA ALA A 193 -7.97 4.94 23.20
C ALA A 193 -9.10 4.23 23.95
N SER A 194 -9.47 3.00 23.55
CA SER A 194 -10.52 2.21 24.19
C SER A 194 -10.17 1.74 25.61
N ALA A 195 -8.89 1.74 25.97
CA ALA A 195 -8.46 1.42 27.34
C ALA A 195 -8.76 2.53 28.35
N THR A 196 -8.91 3.78 27.90
CA THR A 196 -9.02 4.96 28.77
C THR A 196 -10.29 5.77 28.58
N ARG A 197 -11.01 5.56 27.48
CA ARG A 197 -12.23 6.32 27.14
C ARG A 197 -13.46 5.44 27.21
N PRO A 198 -14.58 5.94 27.78
CA PRO A 198 -15.84 5.21 27.83
C PRO A 198 -16.53 5.15 26.44
N GLU A 199 -16.19 6.08 25.54
CA GLU A 199 -16.80 6.19 24.22
C GLU A 199 -15.78 6.69 23.18
N LEU A 200 -15.89 6.15 21.95
CA LEU A 200 -15.16 6.59 20.78
C LEU A 200 -16.13 6.84 19.62
N ARG A 201 -16.08 8.02 19.01
CA ARG A 201 -16.82 8.34 17.79
C ARG A 201 -15.95 8.03 16.59
N VAL A 202 -16.46 7.21 15.66
CA VAL A 202 -15.72 6.76 14.49
C VAL A 202 -16.57 6.85 13.24
N VAL A 203 -15.97 7.32 12.13
CA VAL A 203 -16.67 7.52 10.85
C VAL A 203 -17.18 6.20 10.28
N ASN A 204 -18.42 6.23 9.77
CA ASN A 204 -19.14 5.06 9.24
C ASN A 204 -19.54 5.20 7.76
N ASP A 205 -19.14 6.28 7.12
CA ASP A 205 -19.43 6.62 5.71
C ASP A 205 -18.21 6.49 4.79
N GLN A 206 -17.15 5.80 5.27
CA GLN A 206 -15.98 5.43 4.48
C GLN A 206 -15.81 3.92 4.55
N ARG A 207 -15.85 3.25 3.39
CA ARG A 207 -15.75 1.80 3.26
C ARG A 207 -14.50 1.40 2.47
N GLY A 208 -13.77 0.42 3.00
CA GLY A 208 -12.53 -0.06 2.42
C GLY A 208 -12.14 -1.44 2.94
N ARG A 209 -10.88 -1.84 2.72
CA ARG A 209 -10.32 -3.11 3.19
C ARG A 209 -9.16 -2.85 4.16
N PRO A 210 -9.32 -3.14 5.46
CA PRO A 210 -8.16 -3.19 6.37
C PRO A 210 -7.18 -4.25 5.90
N THR A 211 -5.88 -3.99 6.03
CA THR A 211 -4.84 -4.90 5.57
C THR A 211 -3.73 -5.01 6.60
N SER A 212 -3.51 -6.22 7.11
CA SER A 212 -2.37 -6.52 7.96
C SER A 212 -1.07 -6.44 7.15
N SER A 213 -0.10 -5.66 7.62
CA SER A 213 1.22 -5.59 6.98
C SER A 213 1.91 -6.96 6.93
N ILE A 214 1.63 -7.85 7.88
CA ILE A 214 2.15 -9.22 7.92
C ILE A 214 1.50 -10.06 6.82
N ALA A 215 0.16 -10.00 6.70
CA ALA A 215 -0.57 -10.72 5.64
C ALA A 215 -0.20 -10.19 4.25
N LEU A 216 -0.05 -8.86 4.09
CA LEU A 216 0.43 -8.26 2.85
C LEU A 216 1.82 -8.76 2.47
N ALA A 217 2.76 -8.84 3.43
CA ALA A 217 4.08 -9.35 3.18
C ALA A 217 4.04 -10.84 2.76
N ARG A 218 3.25 -11.68 3.43
CA ARG A 218 3.04 -13.10 3.06
C ARG A 218 2.50 -13.25 1.64
N ALA A 219 1.45 -12.50 1.30
CA ALA A 219 0.83 -12.53 -0.01
C ALA A 219 1.78 -12.03 -1.10
N THR A 220 2.52 -10.94 -0.85
CA THR A 220 3.53 -10.42 -1.78
C THR A 220 4.62 -11.45 -2.05
N LEU A 221 5.13 -12.11 -1.02
CA LEU A 221 6.15 -13.15 -1.16
C LEU A 221 5.61 -14.38 -1.92
N ALA A 222 4.34 -14.77 -1.69
CA ALA A 222 3.70 -15.83 -2.47
C ALA A 222 3.56 -15.48 -3.96
N MET A 223 3.29 -14.20 -4.28
CA MET A 223 3.31 -13.71 -5.67
C MET A 223 4.71 -13.81 -6.29
N LEU A 224 5.74 -13.40 -5.56
CA LEU A 224 7.14 -13.49 -6.01
C LEU A 224 7.59 -14.94 -6.21
N ASP A 225 7.16 -15.89 -5.35
CA ASP A 225 7.44 -17.32 -5.52
C ASP A 225 6.86 -17.88 -6.84
N ARG A 226 5.78 -17.26 -7.35
CA ARG A 226 5.19 -17.55 -8.66
C ARG A 226 5.83 -16.79 -9.80
N GLY A 227 6.90 -16.00 -9.54
CA GLY A 227 7.48 -15.11 -10.55
C GLY A 227 6.47 -14.09 -11.09
N ALA A 228 5.52 -13.64 -10.27
CA ALA A 228 4.48 -12.73 -10.69
C ALA A 228 5.01 -11.31 -10.91
N LEU A 229 4.75 -10.73 -12.08
CA LEU A 229 5.07 -9.35 -12.43
C LEU A 229 3.83 -8.67 -13.03
N GLY A 230 3.71 -7.37 -12.81
CA GLY A 230 2.59 -6.54 -13.24
C GLY A 230 1.87 -5.89 -12.08
N VAL A 231 0.70 -5.29 -12.33
CA VAL A 231 -0.15 -4.68 -11.30
C VAL A 231 -1.12 -5.70 -10.69
N THR A 232 -1.32 -5.60 -9.40
CA THR A 232 -2.33 -6.37 -8.67
C THR A 232 -2.95 -5.53 -7.57
N HIS A 233 -4.10 -5.94 -7.08
CA HIS A 233 -4.66 -5.46 -5.83
C HIS A 233 -4.38 -6.50 -4.73
N LEU A 234 -3.82 -6.05 -3.62
CA LEU A 234 -3.37 -6.94 -2.55
C LEU A 234 -3.74 -6.35 -1.18
N THR A 235 -4.82 -6.87 -0.62
CA THR A 235 -5.36 -6.51 0.71
C THR A 235 -5.81 -7.78 1.40
N ASP A 236 -6.20 -7.69 2.67
CA ASP A 236 -6.98 -8.76 3.27
C ASP A 236 -8.37 -8.83 2.62
N GLY A 237 -9.03 -9.99 2.72
CA GLY A 237 -10.39 -10.21 2.26
C GLY A 237 -11.45 -9.53 3.14
N GLY A 238 -12.71 -9.55 2.69
CA GLY A 238 -13.80 -8.83 3.34
C GLY A 238 -13.73 -7.32 3.11
N GLU A 239 -14.68 -6.58 3.64
CA GLU A 239 -14.71 -5.11 3.63
C GLU A 239 -15.43 -4.60 4.86
N CYS A 240 -15.16 -3.36 5.27
CA CYS A 240 -15.80 -2.74 6.40
C CYS A 240 -15.67 -1.21 6.36
N THR A 241 -16.39 -0.53 7.27
CA THR A 241 -16.16 0.88 7.58
C THR A 241 -15.09 1.02 8.67
N TRP A 242 -14.58 2.25 8.88
CA TRP A 242 -13.71 2.52 10.04
C TRP A 242 -14.43 2.26 11.36
N PHE A 243 -15.75 2.51 11.41
CA PHE A 243 -16.58 2.18 12.56
C PHE A 243 -16.60 0.68 12.83
N ASP A 244 -16.84 -0.16 11.80
CA ASP A 244 -16.87 -1.61 11.94
C ASP A 244 -15.51 -2.14 12.43
N LEU A 245 -14.41 -1.62 11.87
CA LEU A 245 -13.05 -1.97 12.30
C LEU A 245 -12.81 -1.59 13.76
N ALA A 246 -13.19 -0.38 14.17
CA ALA A 246 -13.04 0.06 15.57
C ALA A 246 -13.90 -0.77 16.54
N ALA A 247 -15.14 -1.09 16.14
CA ALA A 247 -16.03 -1.94 16.96
C ALA A 247 -15.45 -3.35 17.14
N ALA A 248 -14.90 -3.95 16.08
CA ALA A 248 -14.22 -5.25 16.16
C ALA A 248 -13.00 -5.22 17.09
N ILE A 249 -12.16 -4.17 17.00
CA ILE A 249 -10.99 -4.01 17.89
C ILE A 249 -11.43 -3.97 19.35
N VAL A 250 -12.43 -3.15 19.68
CA VAL A 250 -12.91 -2.99 21.05
C VAL A 250 -13.53 -4.28 21.58
N GLN A 251 -14.31 -4.98 20.74
CA GLN A 251 -14.92 -6.27 21.07
C GLN A 251 -13.87 -7.34 21.33
N ASP A 252 -12.92 -7.53 20.41
CA ASP A 252 -11.89 -8.58 20.52
C ASP A 252 -10.93 -8.36 21.69
N LEU A 253 -10.72 -7.09 22.11
CA LEU A 253 -9.96 -6.72 23.31
C LEU A 253 -10.79 -6.79 24.61
N GLY A 254 -12.09 -7.11 24.55
CA GLY A 254 -12.97 -7.16 25.72
C GLY A 254 -13.08 -5.81 26.47
N ARG A 255 -12.93 -4.67 25.76
CA ARG A 255 -12.94 -3.35 26.39
C ARG A 255 -14.37 -2.85 26.66
N PRO A 256 -14.65 -2.17 27.79
CA PRO A 256 -15.99 -1.63 28.09
C PRO A 256 -16.30 -0.34 27.30
N CYS A 257 -15.45 0.08 26.39
CA CYS A 257 -15.59 1.28 25.58
C CYS A 257 -16.70 1.12 24.53
N ARG A 258 -17.61 2.09 24.43
CA ARG A 258 -18.65 2.12 23.40
C ARG A 258 -18.12 2.80 22.13
N VAL A 259 -18.20 2.12 20.98
CA VAL A 259 -17.94 2.75 19.69
C VAL A 259 -19.26 3.28 19.11
N VAL A 260 -19.28 4.55 18.69
CA VAL A 260 -20.47 5.24 18.18
C VAL A 260 -20.17 5.71 16.74
N PRO A 261 -21.04 5.40 15.77
CA PRO A 261 -20.86 5.87 14.41
C PRO A 261 -21.08 7.38 14.30
N CYS A 262 -20.35 8.00 13.37
CA CYS A 262 -20.54 9.40 12.98
C CYS A 262 -20.28 9.59 11.49
N ALA A 263 -20.67 10.73 10.95
CA ALA A 263 -20.38 11.08 9.56
C ALA A 263 -19.00 11.73 9.44
N SER A 264 -18.34 11.59 8.27
CA SER A 264 -17.08 12.27 7.95
C SER A 264 -17.19 13.80 8.07
N SER A 265 -18.36 14.36 7.79
CA SER A 265 -18.64 15.80 7.94
C SER A 265 -18.50 16.32 9.38
N GLU A 266 -18.60 15.44 10.37
CA GLU A 266 -18.41 15.79 11.79
C GLU A 266 -16.92 15.80 12.21
N PHE A 267 -16.05 15.28 11.36
CA PHE A 267 -14.59 15.27 11.55
C PHE A 267 -13.88 15.79 10.29
N PRO A 268 -14.00 17.06 9.96
CA PRO A 268 -13.37 17.63 8.78
C PRO A 268 -11.86 17.43 8.81
N ARG A 269 -11.30 17.00 7.69
CA ARG A 269 -9.86 16.78 7.46
C ARG A 269 -9.39 17.61 6.28
N PRO A 270 -8.11 18.02 6.24
CA PRO A 270 -7.56 18.74 5.08
C PRO A 270 -7.75 18.00 3.76
N ALA A 271 -7.42 16.70 3.74
CA ALA A 271 -7.61 15.89 2.55
C ALA A 271 -8.99 15.23 2.51
N ALA A 272 -9.66 15.26 1.35
CA ALA A 272 -10.86 14.48 1.11
C ALA A 272 -10.56 12.97 1.20
N ARG A 273 -11.50 12.20 1.76
CA ARG A 273 -11.38 10.73 1.85
C ARG A 273 -12.41 10.09 0.91
N PRO A 274 -12.03 9.02 0.18
CA PRO A 274 -12.98 8.25 -0.61
C PRO A 274 -14.07 7.66 0.29
N ALA A 275 -15.34 7.76 -0.11
CA ALA A 275 -16.43 7.10 0.59
C ALA A 275 -16.41 5.58 0.37
N TYR A 276 -15.93 5.14 -0.80
CA TYR A 276 -15.76 3.74 -1.14
C TYR A 276 -14.41 3.50 -1.82
N SER A 277 -13.58 2.64 -1.27
CA SER A 277 -12.24 2.34 -1.79
C SER A 277 -11.90 0.85 -1.81
N VAL A 278 -12.92 0.00 -1.85
CA VAL A 278 -12.77 -1.46 -1.89
C VAL A 278 -12.13 -1.89 -3.21
N LEU A 279 -11.07 -2.68 -3.13
CA LEU A 279 -10.31 -3.18 -4.29
C LEU A 279 -10.80 -4.58 -4.69
N ASP A 280 -10.98 -4.86 -5.99
CA ASP A 280 -11.21 -6.21 -6.48
C ASP A 280 -9.94 -7.07 -6.37
N LEU A 281 -10.05 -8.23 -5.75
CA LEU A 281 -8.93 -9.13 -5.45
C LEU A 281 -8.83 -10.33 -6.40
N SER A 282 -9.70 -10.44 -7.38
CA SER A 282 -9.80 -11.61 -8.28
C SER A 282 -8.48 -11.97 -8.96
N ASN A 283 -7.69 -10.97 -9.37
CA ASN A 283 -6.37 -11.22 -9.96
C ASN A 283 -5.41 -11.85 -8.95
N ALA A 284 -5.28 -11.31 -7.74
CA ALA A 284 -4.43 -11.89 -6.71
C ALA A 284 -4.89 -13.31 -6.34
N GLN A 285 -6.19 -13.50 -6.12
CA GLN A 285 -6.76 -14.81 -5.78
C GLN A 285 -6.52 -15.85 -6.86
N SER A 286 -6.57 -15.47 -8.14
CA SER A 286 -6.26 -16.39 -9.24
C SER A 286 -4.81 -16.86 -9.25
N LEU A 287 -3.88 -16.09 -8.69
CA LEU A 287 -2.45 -16.38 -8.66
C LEU A 287 -2.00 -17.13 -7.39
N ILE A 288 -2.54 -16.74 -6.23
CA ILE A 288 -2.05 -17.24 -4.94
C ILE A 288 -3.12 -17.85 -4.05
N GLY A 289 -4.37 -18.00 -4.55
CA GLY A 289 -5.50 -18.51 -3.77
C GLY A 289 -6.13 -17.45 -2.87
N ASP A 290 -7.01 -17.88 -1.97
CA ASP A 290 -7.78 -17.00 -1.11
C ASP A 290 -6.91 -16.18 -0.16
N LEU A 291 -7.27 -14.92 -0.01
CA LEU A 291 -6.67 -14.00 0.95
C LEU A 291 -7.46 -14.06 2.27
N PRO A 292 -6.79 -14.01 3.43
CA PRO A 292 -7.47 -14.11 4.72
C PRO A 292 -8.45 -12.96 4.92
N ASP A 293 -9.59 -13.20 5.56
CA ASP A 293 -10.51 -12.14 5.98
C ASP A 293 -9.83 -11.22 6.99
N TRP A 294 -10.08 -9.92 6.91
CA TRP A 294 -9.49 -8.92 7.77
C TRP A 294 -9.73 -9.14 9.27
N ARG A 295 -10.82 -9.82 9.65
CA ARG A 295 -11.10 -10.15 11.04
C ARG A 295 -10.15 -11.21 11.60
N VAL A 296 -9.68 -12.11 10.74
CA VAL A 296 -8.68 -13.12 11.11
C VAL A 296 -7.36 -12.44 11.41
N THR A 297 -6.87 -11.64 10.48
CA THR A 297 -5.58 -10.94 10.60
C THR A 297 -5.59 -9.85 11.67
N LEU A 298 -6.77 -9.23 11.92
CA LEU A 298 -6.95 -8.32 13.04
C LEU A 298 -6.73 -9.03 14.38
N ARG A 299 -7.38 -10.19 14.61
CA ARG A 299 -7.20 -10.97 15.84
C ARG A 299 -5.75 -11.40 16.05
N GLU A 300 -5.07 -11.88 15.01
CA GLU A 300 -3.64 -12.19 15.07
C GLU A 300 -2.80 -10.96 15.48
N THR A 301 -3.16 -9.79 14.94
CA THR A 301 -2.48 -8.53 15.27
C THR A 301 -2.73 -8.11 16.72
N LEU A 302 -3.98 -8.21 17.20
CA LEU A 302 -4.34 -7.82 18.57
C LEU A 302 -3.67 -8.70 19.62
N GLN A 303 -3.58 -10.02 19.39
CA GLN A 303 -2.82 -10.94 20.26
C GLN A 303 -1.35 -10.53 20.41
N ARG A 304 -0.76 -9.95 19.38
CA ARG A 304 0.63 -9.45 19.40
C ARG A 304 0.77 -8.05 20.01
N LEU A 305 -0.31 -7.33 20.29
CA LEU A 305 -0.29 -6.08 21.05
C LEU A 305 -0.23 -6.31 22.55
N GLU A 306 -0.76 -7.45 23.01
CA GLU A 306 -0.85 -7.81 24.41
C GLU A 306 0.36 -8.61 24.90
N ALA A 307 1.16 -9.13 23.97
CA ALA A 307 2.41 -9.84 24.26
C ALA A 307 3.61 -8.88 24.34
#